data_7f8b8afef2b7ca866b9cb7a5bdeb4a35
#
_entry.id   7f8b8afef2b7ca866b9cb7a5bdeb4a35
#
_cell.length_a   1.000
_cell.length_b   1.000
_cell.length_c   1.000
_cell.angle_alpha   90.00
_cell.angle_beta   90.00
_cell.angle_gamma   90.00
#
_symmetry.space_group_name_H-M   'P 1'
#
loop_
_entity.id
_entity.type
_entity.pdbx_description
1 polymer ?
#
loop_
_entity_poly.entity_id
_entity_poly.type
_entity_poly.pdbx_seq_one_letter_code
_entity_poly.pdbx_strand_id
1 'polypeptide(L)'
;MEEDAKREWRDIRLSTIGSQDYEDIYSGRRRTALENLAHRYKRFAIIGLLFVIWAPLTFYNPEIQIDNRLTIIIFSSIYFLTCGLMDLWLYRGIRSIDCASMTIKEVATRALFYRKRHLQFIAILLPFAFIWIGILCYNLCDNTAFLWGVGLGALAGFAIGIRQLMKFLNDYRSITED
;
A
#
# COMPACT_ATOMS: atom_id res chain seq x y z
N MET A 1 32.58 -2.25 16.86
CA MET A 1 33.09 -3.32 15.97
C MET A 1 32.25 -3.52 14.72
N GLU A 2 30.94 -3.80 14.79
CA GLU A 2 30.11 -4.00 13.57
C GLU A 2 29.85 -2.70 12.79
N GLU A 3 29.67 -1.58 13.46
CA GLU A 3 29.52 -0.27 12.82
C GLU A 3 30.82 0.25 12.22
N ASP A 4 31.95 -0.02 12.83
CA ASP A 4 33.26 0.40 12.32
C ASP A 4 33.59 -0.39 11.06
N ALA A 5 33.32 -1.71 11.04
CA ALA A 5 33.45 -2.53 9.84
C ALA A 5 32.51 -2.05 8.69
N LYS A 6 31.28 -1.61 9.00
CA LYS A 6 30.36 -1.04 7.99
C LYS A 6 30.86 0.30 7.45
N ARG A 7 31.53 1.14 8.27
CA ARG A 7 32.15 2.39 7.83
C ARG A 7 33.36 2.12 6.94
N GLU A 8 34.23 1.21 7.34
CA GLU A 8 35.41 0.83 6.58
C GLU A 8 35.05 0.22 5.21
N TRP A 9 34.03 -0.64 5.15
CA TRP A 9 33.48 -1.16 3.88
C TRP A 9 32.85 -0.08 3.00
N ARG A 10 32.25 0.96 3.60
CA ARG A 10 31.71 2.11 2.87
C ARG A 10 32.85 2.94 2.27
N ASP A 11 33.89 3.21 3.04
CA ASP A 11 35.03 4.00 2.61
C ASP A 11 35.85 3.30 1.52
N ILE A 12 36.02 1.97 1.62
CA ILE A 12 36.65 1.15 0.57
C ILE A 12 35.80 1.18 -0.72
N ARG A 13 34.46 1.08 -0.63
CA ARG A 13 33.59 1.21 -1.80
C ARG A 13 33.66 2.61 -2.42
N LEU A 14 33.66 3.66 -1.62
CA LEU A 14 33.75 5.04 -2.10
C LEU A 14 35.08 5.34 -2.79
N SER A 15 36.17 4.72 -2.33
CA SER A 15 37.48 4.86 -2.97
C SER A 15 37.63 4.04 -4.27
N THR A 16 36.86 2.97 -4.42
CA THR A 16 36.93 2.05 -5.58
C THR A 16 35.97 2.46 -6.70
N ILE A 17 34.85 3.08 -6.37
CA ILE A 17 33.85 3.58 -7.33
C ILE A 17 34.02 5.10 -7.37
N GLY A 18 34.35 5.65 -8.54
CA GLY A 18 34.41 7.11 -8.72
C GLY A 18 33.13 7.78 -8.22
N SER A 19 33.23 8.97 -7.65
CA SER A 19 32.08 9.68 -7.03
C SER A 19 30.88 9.83 -8.00
N GLN A 20 31.15 9.96 -9.30
CA GLN A 20 30.14 10.03 -10.35
C GLN A 20 29.40 8.70 -10.55
N ASP A 21 30.09 7.57 -10.58
CA ASP A 21 29.48 6.24 -10.71
C ASP A 21 28.61 5.91 -9.49
N TYR A 22 29.00 6.41 -8.31
CA TYR A 22 28.23 6.22 -7.08
C TYR A 22 26.90 7.01 -7.12
N GLU A 23 26.92 8.27 -7.53
CA GLU A 23 25.70 9.08 -7.71
C GLU A 23 24.76 8.48 -8.76
N ASP A 24 25.28 7.96 -9.85
CA ASP A 24 24.49 7.32 -10.91
C ASP A 24 23.83 6.02 -10.43
N ILE A 25 24.54 5.18 -9.66
CA ILE A 25 23.98 3.96 -9.08
C ILE A 25 22.88 4.29 -8.05
N TYR A 26 23.09 5.30 -7.21
CA TYR A 26 22.11 5.72 -6.21
C TYR A 26 20.87 6.37 -6.83
N SER A 27 21.04 7.22 -7.81
CA SER A 27 19.94 7.83 -8.55
C SER A 27 19.11 6.77 -9.27
N GLY A 28 19.74 5.80 -9.92
CA GLY A 28 19.08 4.66 -10.55
C GLY A 28 18.29 3.81 -9.58
N ARG A 29 18.83 3.51 -8.39
CA ARG A 29 18.15 2.76 -7.35
C ARG A 29 16.90 3.49 -6.81
N ARG A 30 17.02 4.80 -6.54
CA ARG A 30 15.91 5.64 -6.08
C ARG A 30 14.79 5.72 -7.13
N ARG A 31 15.17 5.92 -8.38
CA ARG A 31 14.24 5.95 -9.52
C ARG A 31 13.47 4.63 -9.62
N THR A 32 14.15 3.50 -9.57
CA THR A 32 13.52 2.17 -9.60
C THR A 32 12.56 1.98 -8.42
N ALA A 33 12.93 2.42 -7.21
CA ALA A 33 12.08 2.33 -6.03
C ALA A 33 10.82 3.21 -6.17
N LEU A 34 10.93 4.43 -6.70
CA LEU A 34 9.78 5.31 -6.99
C LEU A 34 8.85 4.71 -8.05
N GLU A 35 9.40 4.14 -9.10
CA GLU A 35 8.63 3.46 -10.15
C GLU A 35 7.87 2.25 -9.57
N ASN A 36 8.52 1.44 -8.74
CA ASN A 36 7.89 0.31 -8.05
C ASN A 36 6.75 0.75 -7.13
N LEU A 37 6.95 1.82 -6.33
CA LEU A 37 5.91 2.40 -5.50
C LEU A 37 4.73 2.90 -6.33
N ALA A 38 4.99 3.66 -7.39
CA ALA A 38 3.96 4.16 -8.28
C ALA A 38 3.16 3.01 -8.91
N HIS A 39 3.83 1.97 -9.42
CA HIS A 39 3.17 0.79 -9.98
C HIS A 39 2.27 0.07 -8.96
N ARG A 40 2.71 -0.04 -7.71
CA ARG A 40 1.90 -0.68 -6.65
C ARG A 40 0.67 0.14 -6.32
N TYR A 41 0.82 1.44 -6.09
CA TYR A 41 -0.33 2.32 -5.82
C TYR A 41 -1.32 2.34 -6.98
N LYS A 42 -0.83 2.40 -8.23
CA LYS A 42 -1.71 2.30 -9.41
C LYS A 42 -2.51 1.00 -9.40
N ARG A 43 -1.86 -0.14 -9.11
CA ARG A 43 -2.52 -1.45 -9.06
C ARG A 43 -3.59 -1.49 -7.96
N PHE A 44 -3.27 -1.03 -6.75
CA PHE A 44 -4.23 -1.01 -5.65
C PHE A 44 -5.38 -0.04 -5.90
N ALA A 45 -5.12 1.12 -6.47
CA ALA A 45 -6.18 2.05 -6.89
C ALA A 45 -7.14 1.41 -7.88
N ILE A 46 -6.63 0.72 -8.90
CA ILE A 46 -7.48 0.00 -9.89
C ILE A 46 -8.29 -1.10 -9.20
N ILE A 47 -7.66 -1.91 -8.34
CA ILE A 47 -8.36 -2.97 -7.60
C ILE A 47 -9.45 -2.37 -6.72
N GLY A 48 -9.15 -1.33 -5.94
CA GLY A 48 -10.13 -0.65 -5.09
C GLY A 48 -11.32 -0.13 -5.90
N LEU A 49 -11.08 0.52 -7.04
CA LEU A 49 -12.15 1.03 -7.91
C LEU A 49 -12.98 -0.10 -8.56
N LEU A 50 -12.35 -1.22 -8.93
CA LEU A 50 -13.08 -2.40 -9.43
C LEU A 50 -14.00 -2.99 -8.35
N PHE A 51 -13.57 -3.01 -7.08
CA PHE A 51 -14.39 -3.49 -5.98
C PHE A 51 -15.60 -2.61 -5.68
N VAL A 52 -15.58 -1.31 -6.06
CA VAL A 52 -16.77 -0.44 -5.97
C VAL A 52 -17.95 -0.99 -6.79
N ILE A 53 -17.66 -1.64 -7.92
CA ILE A 53 -18.67 -2.25 -8.78
C ILE A 53 -18.95 -3.69 -8.38
N TRP A 54 -17.91 -4.46 -8.10
CA TRP A 54 -18.01 -5.90 -7.85
C TRP A 54 -18.68 -6.22 -6.51
N ALA A 55 -18.43 -5.45 -5.45
CA ALA A 55 -19.04 -5.69 -4.15
C ALA A 55 -20.57 -5.52 -4.15
N PRO A 56 -21.17 -4.43 -4.73
CA PRO A 56 -22.61 -4.34 -4.92
C PRO A 56 -23.22 -5.51 -5.69
N LEU A 57 -22.57 -5.92 -6.80
CA LEU A 57 -23.04 -7.04 -7.61
C LEU A 57 -23.10 -8.34 -6.81
N THR A 58 -22.09 -8.61 -5.97
CA THR A 58 -22.06 -9.78 -5.11
C THR A 58 -23.20 -9.77 -4.10
N PHE A 59 -23.43 -8.65 -3.41
CA PHE A 59 -24.46 -8.54 -2.37
C PHE A 59 -25.88 -8.39 -2.95
N TYR A 60 -26.05 -8.09 -4.24
CA TYR A 60 -27.33 -8.02 -4.89
C TYR A 60 -27.91 -9.41 -5.22
N ASN A 61 -27.09 -10.47 -5.16
CA ASN A 61 -27.55 -11.84 -5.40
C ASN A 61 -28.69 -12.22 -4.44
N PRO A 62 -29.90 -12.60 -4.93
CA PRO A 62 -31.05 -12.92 -4.11
C PRO A 62 -30.86 -14.19 -3.25
N GLU A 63 -29.94 -15.08 -3.65
CA GLU A 63 -29.63 -16.30 -2.87
C GLU A 63 -28.94 -15.99 -1.54
N ILE A 64 -28.31 -14.83 -1.43
CA ILE A 64 -27.67 -14.40 -0.17
C ILE A 64 -28.71 -13.62 0.62
N GLN A 65 -29.25 -14.26 1.67
CA GLN A 65 -30.18 -13.59 2.59
C GLN A 65 -29.37 -12.67 3.53
N ILE A 66 -29.51 -11.37 3.34
CA ILE A 66 -28.83 -10.34 4.13
C ILE A 66 -29.87 -9.35 4.62
N ASP A 67 -29.97 -9.19 5.91
CA ASP A 67 -30.72 -8.09 6.51
C ASP A 67 -29.99 -6.77 6.22
N ASN A 68 -30.75 -5.71 5.91
CA ASN A 68 -30.19 -4.41 5.58
C ASN A 68 -29.18 -4.42 4.39
N ARG A 69 -29.45 -5.23 3.36
CA ARG A 69 -28.64 -5.36 2.14
C ARG A 69 -28.18 -4.03 1.57
N LEU A 70 -29.09 -3.04 1.49
CA LEU A 70 -28.77 -1.71 0.94
C LEU A 70 -27.66 -1.01 1.74
N THR A 71 -27.73 -1.09 3.06
CA THR A 71 -26.71 -0.49 3.95
C THR A 71 -25.32 -1.11 3.71
N ILE A 72 -25.26 -2.44 3.57
CA ILE A 72 -24.00 -3.15 3.29
C ILE A 72 -23.43 -2.76 1.92
N ILE A 73 -24.28 -2.66 0.89
CA ILE A 73 -23.88 -2.23 -0.45
C ILE A 73 -23.32 -0.81 -0.43
N ILE A 74 -24.02 0.13 0.19
CA ILE A 74 -23.60 1.54 0.28
C ILE A 74 -22.28 1.64 1.05
N PHE A 75 -22.19 1.00 2.21
CA PHE A 75 -20.98 1.04 3.03
C PHE A 75 -19.77 0.45 2.31
N SER A 76 -19.95 -0.71 1.67
CA SER A 76 -18.89 -1.35 0.86
C SER A 76 -18.42 -0.45 -0.28
N SER A 77 -19.36 0.15 -1.00
CA SER A 77 -19.04 1.03 -2.13
C SER A 77 -18.26 2.27 -1.69
N ILE A 78 -18.70 2.93 -0.61
CA ILE A 78 -18.01 4.09 -0.05
C ILE A 78 -16.61 3.69 0.45
N TYR A 79 -16.48 2.55 1.15
CA TYR A 79 -15.20 2.07 1.66
C TYR A 79 -14.20 1.83 0.53
N PHE A 80 -14.56 1.03 -0.49
CA PHE A 80 -13.68 0.71 -1.60
C PHE A 80 -13.37 1.93 -2.47
N LEU A 81 -14.35 2.83 -2.67
CA LEU A 81 -14.13 4.10 -3.36
C LEU A 81 -13.08 4.94 -2.63
N THR A 82 -13.20 5.07 -1.31
CA THR A 82 -12.25 5.82 -0.49
C THR A 82 -10.86 5.21 -0.58
N CYS A 83 -10.71 3.88 -0.45
CA CYS A 83 -9.44 3.19 -0.63
C CYS A 83 -8.83 3.47 -2.01
N GLY A 84 -9.61 3.29 -3.08
CA GLY A 84 -9.14 3.51 -4.44
C GLY A 84 -8.71 4.95 -4.73
N LEU A 85 -9.46 5.94 -4.21
CA LEU A 85 -9.11 7.36 -4.35
C LEU A 85 -7.86 7.74 -3.56
N MET A 86 -7.69 7.20 -2.34
CA MET A 86 -6.49 7.43 -1.54
C MET A 86 -5.24 6.85 -2.22
N ASP A 87 -5.32 5.63 -2.75
CA ASP A 87 -4.22 5.02 -3.50
C ASP A 87 -3.92 5.77 -4.80
N LEU A 88 -4.95 6.27 -5.50
CA LEU A 88 -4.78 7.10 -6.69
C LEU A 88 -4.09 8.44 -6.37
N TRP A 89 -4.42 9.03 -5.22
CA TRP A 89 -3.77 10.26 -4.75
C TRP A 89 -2.29 9.99 -4.43
N LEU A 90 -1.97 8.90 -3.72
CA LEU A 90 -0.59 8.49 -3.44
C LEU A 90 0.17 8.20 -4.74
N TYR A 91 -0.45 7.50 -5.70
CA TYR A 91 0.14 7.25 -7.03
C TYR A 91 0.54 8.54 -7.74
N ARG A 92 -0.39 9.52 -7.81
CA ARG A 92 -0.11 10.81 -8.44
C ARG A 92 1.00 11.56 -7.73
N GLY A 93 1.00 11.52 -6.40
CA GLY A 93 2.01 12.17 -5.58
C GLY A 93 3.40 11.56 -5.77
N ILE A 94 3.53 10.24 -5.75
CA ILE A 94 4.81 9.55 -5.99
C ILE A 94 5.30 9.80 -7.42
N ARG A 95 4.42 9.75 -8.40
CA ARG A 95 4.79 10.01 -9.80
C ARG A 95 5.23 11.45 -10.07
N SER A 96 4.84 12.41 -9.23
CA SER A 96 5.29 13.81 -9.35
C SER A 96 6.70 14.04 -8.81
N ILE A 97 7.35 13.04 -8.20
CA ILE A 97 8.72 13.11 -7.73
C ILE A 97 9.64 12.80 -8.91
N ASP A 98 10.40 13.80 -9.34
CA ASP A 98 11.36 13.66 -10.43
C ASP A 98 12.79 13.70 -9.88
N CYS A 99 13.48 12.55 -9.96
CA CYS A 99 14.87 12.44 -9.51
C CYS A 99 15.86 13.21 -10.39
N ALA A 100 15.47 13.62 -11.61
CA ALA A 100 16.38 14.34 -12.50
C ALA A 100 16.40 15.86 -12.23
N SER A 101 15.27 16.42 -11.78
CA SER A 101 15.13 17.86 -11.57
C SER A 101 15.19 18.26 -10.07
N MET A 102 15.02 17.31 -9.14
CA MET A 102 14.97 17.58 -7.71
C MET A 102 16.27 17.19 -7.02
N THR A 103 16.62 17.92 -5.98
CA THR A 103 17.75 17.56 -5.12
C THR A 103 17.44 16.28 -4.34
N ILE A 104 18.47 15.53 -3.96
CA ILE A 104 18.36 14.30 -3.15
C ILE A 104 17.52 14.54 -1.88
N LYS A 105 17.76 15.67 -1.22
CA LYS A 105 17.02 16.06 0.00
C LYS A 105 15.53 16.30 -0.26
N GLU A 106 15.19 16.92 -1.39
CA GLU A 106 13.79 17.15 -1.77
C GLU A 106 13.07 15.85 -2.10
N VAL A 107 13.70 14.94 -2.84
CA VAL A 107 13.17 13.61 -3.14
C VAL A 107 12.89 12.84 -1.86
N ALA A 108 13.87 12.77 -0.94
CA ALA A 108 13.72 12.11 0.35
C ALA A 108 12.61 12.73 1.22
N THR A 109 12.55 14.06 1.28
CA THR A 109 11.53 14.78 2.07
C THR A 109 10.12 14.51 1.54
N ARG A 110 9.93 14.55 0.21
CA ARG A 110 8.63 14.21 -0.42
C ARG A 110 8.26 12.75 -0.22
N ALA A 111 9.21 11.83 -0.36
CA ALA A 111 8.98 10.41 -0.12
C ALA A 111 8.55 10.15 1.34
N LEU A 112 9.20 10.77 2.33
CA LEU A 112 8.81 10.69 3.74
C LEU A 112 7.40 11.25 4.00
N PHE A 113 7.03 12.35 3.33
CA PHE A 113 5.68 12.89 3.42
C PHE A 113 4.63 11.87 2.95
N TYR A 114 4.82 11.24 1.77
CA TYR A 114 3.88 10.25 1.25
C TYR A 114 3.88 8.96 2.08
N ARG A 115 5.03 8.53 2.62
CA ARG A 115 5.11 7.42 3.57
C ARG A 115 4.24 7.68 4.80
N LYS A 116 4.37 8.87 5.41
CA LYS A 116 3.56 9.26 6.57
C LYS A 116 2.07 9.24 6.25
N ARG A 117 1.67 9.78 5.09
CA ARG A 117 0.27 9.78 4.64
C ARG A 117 -0.25 8.38 4.40
N HIS A 118 0.53 7.51 3.77
CA HIS A 118 0.17 6.10 3.58
C HIS A 118 -0.13 5.41 4.92
N LEU A 119 0.77 5.55 5.90
CA LEU A 119 0.57 4.96 7.23
C LEU A 119 -0.67 5.54 7.95
N GLN A 120 -0.92 6.84 7.80
CA GLN A 120 -2.14 7.46 8.33
C GLN A 120 -3.40 6.88 7.67
N PHE A 121 -3.41 6.69 6.36
CA PHE A 121 -4.54 6.08 5.65
C PHE A 121 -4.78 4.64 6.12
N ILE A 122 -3.74 3.83 6.28
CA ILE A 122 -3.88 2.48 6.84
C ILE A 122 -4.46 2.54 8.26
N ALA A 123 -3.94 3.41 9.12
CA ALA A 123 -4.41 3.55 10.50
C ALA A 123 -5.90 3.95 10.60
N ILE A 124 -6.41 4.70 9.62
CA ILE A 124 -7.82 5.09 9.56
C ILE A 124 -8.66 3.98 8.93
N LEU A 125 -8.23 3.43 7.79
CA LEU A 125 -9.03 2.48 7.02
C LEU A 125 -9.10 1.08 7.65
N LEU A 126 -8.07 0.67 8.37
CA LEU A 126 -8.01 -0.66 8.98
C LEU A 126 -9.12 -0.90 10.02
N PRO A 127 -9.41 0.01 10.97
CA PRO A 127 -10.56 -0.12 11.86
C PRO A 127 -11.89 -0.23 11.11
N PHE A 128 -12.10 0.57 10.06
CA PHE A 128 -13.31 0.48 9.24
C PHE A 128 -13.43 -0.87 8.53
N ALA A 129 -12.33 -1.47 8.08
CA ALA A 129 -12.33 -2.83 7.51
C ALA A 129 -12.81 -3.87 8.55
N PHE A 130 -12.33 -3.78 9.79
CA PHE A 130 -12.75 -4.69 10.86
C PHE A 130 -14.24 -4.52 11.20
N ILE A 131 -14.72 -3.28 11.29
CA ILE A 131 -16.15 -2.99 11.51
C ILE A 131 -16.98 -3.59 10.38
N TRP A 132 -16.57 -3.38 9.13
CA TRP A 132 -17.26 -3.92 7.96
C TRP A 132 -17.30 -5.45 7.95
N ILE A 133 -16.19 -6.12 8.23
CA ILE A 133 -16.13 -7.59 8.37
C ILE A 133 -17.05 -8.05 9.51
N GLY A 134 -17.06 -7.34 10.64
CA GLY A 134 -17.93 -7.64 11.76
C GLY A 134 -19.42 -7.56 11.40
N ILE A 135 -19.82 -6.52 10.65
CA ILE A 135 -21.19 -6.35 10.14
C ILE A 135 -21.55 -7.51 9.20
N LEU A 136 -20.65 -7.88 8.28
CA LEU A 136 -20.88 -9.02 7.38
C LEU A 136 -21.02 -10.33 8.15
N CYS A 137 -20.14 -10.62 9.11
CA CYS A 137 -20.22 -11.82 9.92
C CYS A 137 -21.52 -11.87 10.74
N TYR A 138 -21.97 -10.76 11.29
CA TYR A 138 -23.23 -10.66 12.03
C TYR A 138 -24.45 -10.97 11.14
N ASN A 139 -24.50 -10.39 9.93
CA ASN A 139 -25.63 -10.59 9.01
C ASN A 139 -25.66 -11.97 8.33
N LEU A 140 -24.53 -12.68 8.32
CA LEU A 140 -24.36 -13.96 7.61
C LEU A 140 -23.97 -15.10 8.58
N CYS A 141 -24.22 -14.93 9.88
CA CYS A 141 -23.84 -15.89 10.91
C CYS A 141 -24.45 -17.27 10.73
N ASP A 142 -25.62 -17.37 10.11
CA ASP A 142 -26.30 -18.65 9.84
C ASP A 142 -25.70 -19.41 8.65
N ASN A 143 -24.88 -18.76 7.84
CA ASN A 143 -24.23 -19.39 6.70
C ASN A 143 -22.79 -19.83 7.05
N THR A 144 -22.65 -21.07 7.54
CA THR A 144 -21.35 -21.62 7.93
C THR A 144 -20.30 -21.60 6.83
N ALA A 145 -20.69 -21.86 5.57
CA ALA A 145 -19.77 -21.83 4.42
C ALA A 145 -19.24 -20.41 4.20
N PHE A 146 -20.08 -19.39 4.35
CA PHE A 146 -19.67 -18.00 4.26
C PHE A 146 -18.69 -17.61 5.37
N LEU A 147 -18.95 -18.00 6.63
CA LEU A 147 -18.05 -17.73 7.75
C LEU A 147 -16.68 -18.34 7.56
N TRP A 148 -16.59 -19.57 7.07
CA TRP A 148 -15.31 -20.19 6.69
C TRP A 148 -14.60 -19.41 5.57
N GLY A 149 -15.35 -18.98 4.55
CA GLY A 149 -14.81 -18.14 3.46
C GLY A 149 -14.26 -16.81 3.97
N VAL A 150 -14.98 -16.13 4.85
CA VAL A 150 -14.53 -14.87 5.48
C VAL A 150 -13.29 -15.10 6.35
N GLY A 151 -13.29 -16.17 7.18
CA GLY A 151 -12.14 -16.50 8.04
C GLY A 151 -10.87 -16.78 7.24
N LEU A 152 -10.95 -17.66 6.25
CA LEU A 152 -9.81 -17.99 5.38
C LEU A 152 -9.38 -16.78 4.53
N GLY A 153 -10.34 -16.02 4.00
CA GLY A 153 -10.07 -14.79 3.25
C GLY A 153 -9.40 -13.72 4.08
N ALA A 154 -9.83 -13.53 5.33
CA ALA A 154 -9.22 -12.60 6.27
C ALA A 154 -7.78 -12.98 6.61
N LEU A 155 -7.50 -14.26 6.89
CA LEU A 155 -6.15 -14.76 7.16
C LEU A 155 -5.22 -14.58 5.95
N ALA A 156 -5.68 -14.97 4.77
CA ALA A 156 -4.91 -14.80 3.53
C ALA A 156 -4.69 -13.31 3.23
N GLY A 157 -5.72 -12.48 3.34
CA GLY A 157 -5.65 -11.04 3.14
C GLY A 157 -4.69 -10.35 4.12
N PHE A 158 -4.69 -10.76 5.38
CA PHE A 158 -3.77 -10.25 6.39
C PHE A 158 -2.31 -10.60 6.07
N ALA A 159 -2.03 -11.86 5.73
CA ALA A 159 -0.68 -12.30 5.35
C ALA A 159 -0.16 -11.56 4.10
N ILE A 160 -1.01 -11.43 3.06
CA ILE A 160 -0.68 -10.65 1.86
C ILE A 160 -0.49 -9.17 2.20
N GLY A 161 -1.35 -8.60 3.05
CA GLY A 161 -1.30 -7.21 3.48
C GLY A 161 0.01 -6.87 4.20
N ILE A 162 0.44 -7.69 5.16
CA ILE A 162 1.72 -7.53 5.85
C ILE A 162 2.89 -7.60 4.86
N ARG A 163 2.89 -8.60 3.97
CA ARG A 163 3.94 -8.73 2.96
C ARG A 163 4.02 -7.50 2.04
N GLN A 164 2.88 -6.96 1.64
CA GLN A 164 2.84 -5.74 0.82
C GLN A 164 3.31 -4.52 1.60
N LEU A 165 2.87 -4.36 2.85
CA LEU A 165 3.32 -3.27 3.71
C LEU A 165 4.85 -3.28 3.89
N MET A 166 5.46 -4.45 4.14
CA MET A 166 6.91 -4.57 4.24
C MET A 166 7.61 -4.15 2.94
N LYS A 167 7.05 -4.52 1.77
CA LYS A 167 7.58 -4.10 0.48
C LYS A 167 7.49 -2.58 0.29
N PHE A 168 6.36 -1.96 0.66
CA PHE A 168 6.23 -0.50 0.63
C PHE A 168 7.26 0.18 1.53
N LEU A 169 7.44 -0.31 2.75
CA LEU A 169 8.41 0.25 3.69
C LEU A 169 9.85 0.11 3.18
N ASN A 170 10.20 -1.02 2.57
CA ASN A 170 11.52 -1.23 1.98
C ASN A 170 11.77 -0.29 0.78
N ASP A 171 10.79 -0.09 -0.11
CA ASP A 171 10.93 0.83 -1.22
C ASP A 171 11.11 2.28 -0.72
N TYR A 172 10.32 2.70 0.29
CA TYR A 172 10.51 4.01 0.92
C TYR A 172 11.88 4.15 1.60
N ARG A 173 12.34 3.07 2.25
CA ARG A 173 13.66 3.04 2.90
C ARG A 173 14.78 3.22 1.88
N SER A 174 14.71 2.53 0.74
CA SER A 174 15.72 2.67 -0.33
C SER A 174 15.75 4.05 -1.01
N ILE A 175 14.71 4.87 -0.82
CA ILE A 175 14.68 6.27 -1.31
C ILE A 175 15.26 7.23 -0.28
N THR A 176 15.08 6.94 1.02
CA THR A 176 15.35 7.88 2.12
C THR A 176 16.64 7.62 2.89
N GLU A 177 17.20 6.41 2.80
CA GLU A 177 18.46 6.06 3.44
C GLU A 177 19.61 6.12 2.41
N ASP A 178 20.67 6.83 2.78
CA ASP A 178 21.94 6.91 2.07
C ASP A 178 22.81 5.68 2.35
#